data_c2cda933e60baebdcd3f27230946d5a7
#
_entry.id   c2cda933e60baebdcd3f27230946d5a7
#
_cell.length_a   1.000
_cell.length_b   1.000
_cell.length_c   1.000
_cell.angle_alpha   90.00
_cell.angle_beta   90.00
_cell.angle_gamma   90.00
#
_symmetry.space_group_name_H-M   'P 1'
#
loop_
_entity.id
_entity.type
_entity.pdbx_description
1 polymer ?
#
loop_
_entity_poly.entity_id
_entity_poly.type
_entity_poly.pdbx_seq_one_letter_code
_entity_poly.pdbx_strand_id
1 'polypeptide(L)'
;MKPGREDKFSKARDVFRRHHGLLRTQQALRQGIHPRVLYGMESAGVIEKLSRGLYRLTELPNLGDPDLVTVSLKVPQGVICLISALAFHKLTTQIPHQVYLALARGAEPPRVDFPPIRVFWFASKPFMEGIETHKLDAVPVRVYNTEKTLADCFKYRNKIGIDTALEALRLYREQGRVKVDELMRYAAICRVQKIIRPYLEALL
;
A
#
# COMPACT_ATOMS: atom_id res chain seq x y z
N MET A 1 41.40 -23.17 -12.18
CA MET A 1 40.04 -22.81 -11.69
C MET A 1 40.02 -21.33 -11.40
N LYS A 2 39.39 -20.49 -12.25
CA LYS A 2 39.32 -19.02 -12.03
C LYS A 2 38.34 -18.77 -10.89
N PRO A 3 38.65 -17.93 -9.88
CA PRO A 3 37.72 -17.57 -8.83
C PRO A 3 36.56 -16.81 -9.45
N GLY A 4 35.36 -17.27 -9.16
CA GLY A 4 34.16 -17.05 -9.91
C GLY A 4 33.61 -15.63 -9.90
N ARG A 5 32.81 -15.35 -10.88
CA ARG A 5 31.95 -14.18 -11.07
C ARG A 5 31.02 -13.88 -9.87
N GLU A 6 30.92 -14.81 -8.92
CA GLU A 6 30.07 -14.68 -7.72
C GLU A 6 30.55 -13.62 -6.72
N ASP A 7 31.87 -13.38 -6.66
CA ASP A 7 32.46 -12.47 -5.66
C ASP A 7 32.27 -10.97 -5.98
N LYS A 8 32.06 -10.64 -7.26
CA LYS A 8 31.96 -9.22 -7.68
C LYS A 8 30.78 -8.45 -7.05
N PHE A 9 29.69 -9.14 -6.72
CA PHE A 9 28.49 -8.52 -6.16
C PHE A 9 28.22 -8.90 -4.70
N SER A 10 29.09 -9.70 -4.07
CA SER A 10 28.93 -10.21 -2.71
C SER A 10 28.65 -9.08 -1.71
N LYS A 11 29.54 -8.10 -1.63
CA LYS A 11 29.38 -6.94 -0.72
C LYS A 11 28.08 -6.16 -0.98
N ALA A 12 27.69 -5.99 -2.22
CA ALA A 12 26.47 -5.29 -2.57
C ALA A 12 25.21 -6.11 -2.19
N ARG A 13 25.24 -7.45 -2.40
CA ARG A 13 24.18 -8.35 -1.93
C ARG A 13 23.97 -8.26 -0.41
N ASP A 14 25.06 -8.23 0.35
CA ASP A 14 24.99 -8.13 1.81
C ASP A 14 24.39 -6.80 2.27
N VAL A 15 24.64 -5.71 1.53
CA VAL A 15 23.96 -4.43 1.78
C VAL A 15 22.46 -4.58 1.51
N PHE A 16 22.05 -5.19 0.38
CA PHE A 16 20.64 -5.44 0.10
C PHE A 16 19.99 -6.32 1.17
N ARG A 17 20.63 -7.42 1.59
CA ARG A 17 20.11 -8.33 2.63
C ARG A 17 19.89 -7.61 3.96
N ARG A 18 20.80 -6.72 4.39
CA ARG A 18 20.63 -5.88 5.59
C ARG A 18 19.42 -4.94 5.50
N HIS A 19 19.01 -4.61 4.29
CA HIS A 19 17.82 -3.79 4.01
C HIS A 19 16.65 -4.63 3.49
N HIS A 20 16.54 -5.88 3.96
CA HIS A 20 15.47 -6.81 3.59
C HIS A 20 15.32 -7.03 2.08
N GLY A 21 16.43 -6.88 1.36
CA GLY A 21 16.49 -7.09 -0.09
C GLY A 21 15.94 -5.95 -0.95
N LEU A 22 15.53 -4.85 -0.35
CA LEU A 22 14.93 -3.70 -1.04
C LEU A 22 15.77 -2.44 -0.80
N LEU A 23 16.18 -1.79 -1.87
CA LEU A 23 16.93 -0.52 -1.80
C LEU A 23 16.49 0.46 -2.87
N ARG A 24 16.37 1.72 -2.46
CA ARG A 24 16.33 2.83 -3.43
C ARG A 24 17.73 3.14 -3.95
N THR A 25 17.83 3.66 -5.18
CA THR A 25 19.10 4.11 -5.75
C THR A 25 19.89 4.98 -4.77
N GLN A 26 19.27 6.01 -4.19
CA GLN A 26 19.96 6.90 -3.24
C GLN A 26 20.45 6.17 -1.98
N GLN A 27 19.67 5.21 -1.47
CA GLN A 27 20.08 4.40 -0.32
C GLN A 27 21.26 3.49 -0.69
N ALA A 28 21.20 2.84 -1.85
CA ALA A 28 22.29 2.00 -2.36
C ALA A 28 23.60 2.80 -2.46
N LEU A 29 23.54 4.01 -3.04
CA LEU A 29 24.70 4.91 -3.17
C LEU A 29 25.26 5.33 -1.80
N ARG A 30 24.38 5.71 -0.85
CA ARG A 30 24.78 6.06 0.53
C ARG A 30 25.44 4.89 1.27
N GLN A 31 25.06 3.66 0.95
CA GLN A 31 25.63 2.44 1.49
C GLN A 31 26.92 2.00 0.75
N GLY A 32 27.44 2.84 -0.15
CA GLY A 32 28.69 2.62 -0.85
C GLY A 32 28.58 1.72 -2.11
N ILE A 33 27.36 1.40 -2.58
CA ILE A 33 27.17 0.67 -3.83
C ILE A 33 27.34 1.66 -4.98
N HIS A 34 28.44 1.51 -5.74
CA HIS A 34 28.67 2.38 -6.89
C HIS A 34 27.60 2.13 -8.00
N PRO A 35 27.16 3.17 -8.76
CA PRO A 35 26.15 3.02 -9.81
C PRO A 35 26.44 1.91 -10.82
N ARG A 36 27.70 1.77 -11.26
CA ARG A 36 28.13 0.70 -12.18
C ARG A 36 27.89 -0.71 -11.60
N VAL A 37 28.06 -0.87 -10.27
CA VAL A 37 27.79 -2.14 -9.58
C VAL A 37 26.29 -2.40 -9.56
N LEU A 38 25.49 -1.39 -9.22
CA LEU A 38 24.01 -1.50 -9.18
C LEU A 38 23.45 -1.91 -10.54
N TYR A 39 23.83 -1.20 -11.61
CA TYR A 39 23.42 -1.55 -12.98
C TYR A 39 23.98 -2.90 -13.44
N GLY A 40 25.20 -3.25 -13.01
CA GLY A 40 25.77 -4.57 -13.30
C GLY A 40 24.99 -5.70 -12.63
N MET A 41 24.51 -5.50 -11.41
CA MET A 41 23.64 -6.44 -10.69
C MET A 41 22.29 -6.61 -11.39
N GLU A 42 21.69 -5.51 -11.87
CA GLU A 42 20.45 -5.53 -12.64
C GLU A 42 20.63 -6.31 -13.95
N SER A 43 21.67 -5.98 -14.73
CA SER A 43 21.99 -6.66 -15.99
C SER A 43 22.33 -8.15 -15.83
N ALA A 44 22.88 -8.53 -14.66
CA ALA A 44 23.18 -9.93 -14.32
C ALA A 44 21.97 -10.67 -13.71
N GLY A 45 20.82 -10.03 -13.57
CA GLY A 45 19.62 -10.62 -12.96
C GLY A 45 19.74 -10.89 -11.46
N VAL A 46 20.73 -10.30 -10.78
CA VAL A 46 20.92 -10.43 -9.32
C VAL A 46 19.91 -9.57 -8.55
N ILE A 47 19.55 -8.44 -9.12
CA ILE A 47 18.46 -7.58 -8.66
C ILE A 47 17.49 -7.33 -9.79
N GLU A 48 16.24 -7.12 -9.44
CA GLU A 48 15.19 -6.67 -10.34
C GLU A 48 14.75 -5.26 -10.00
N LYS A 49 14.30 -4.52 -10.99
CA LYS A 49 13.77 -3.18 -10.83
C LYS A 49 12.26 -3.24 -10.65
N LEU A 50 11.78 -2.98 -9.43
CA LEU A 50 10.34 -2.92 -9.15
C LEU A 50 9.69 -1.65 -9.74
N SER A 51 10.43 -0.53 -9.73
CA SER A 51 10.02 0.73 -10.32
C SER A 51 11.22 1.66 -10.44
N ARG A 52 11.07 2.84 -11.06
CA ARG A 52 12.19 3.78 -11.21
C ARG A 52 12.86 4.09 -9.87
N GLY A 53 14.13 3.71 -9.76
CA GLY A 53 14.96 3.95 -8.59
C GLY A 53 14.67 3.07 -7.39
N LEU A 54 13.95 1.95 -7.55
CA LEU A 54 13.71 0.95 -6.52
C LEU A 54 14.07 -0.43 -7.05
N TYR A 55 14.95 -1.12 -6.35
CA TYR A 55 15.52 -2.42 -6.70
C TYR A 55 15.30 -3.44 -5.60
N ARG A 56 15.18 -4.71 -6.01
CA ARG A 56 14.99 -5.86 -5.15
C ARG A 56 15.94 -6.99 -5.52
N LEU A 57 16.41 -7.76 -4.52
CA LEU A 57 17.13 -9.01 -4.75
C LEU A 57 16.20 -10.07 -5.34
N THR A 58 16.59 -10.67 -6.45
CA THR A 58 15.80 -11.73 -7.13
C THR A 58 15.81 -13.06 -6.39
N GLU A 59 16.80 -13.31 -5.54
CA GLU A 59 16.90 -14.52 -4.73
C GLU A 59 15.86 -14.64 -3.60
N LEU A 60 15.17 -13.52 -3.29
CA LEU A 60 14.14 -13.52 -2.24
C LEU A 60 12.79 -14.01 -2.79
N PRO A 61 11.92 -14.59 -1.94
CA PRO A 61 10.57 -14.96 -2.34
C PRO A 61 9.80 -13.78 -2.92
N ASN A 62 8.90 -14.03 -3.88
CA ASN A 62 8.08 -12.97 -4.46
C ASN A 62 7.34 -12.18 -3.38
N LEU A 63 7.22 -10.87 -3.58
CA LEU A 63 6.45 -10.00 -2.70
C LEU A 63 4.98 -10.45 -2.70
N GLY A 64 4.38 -10.50 -1.51
CA GLY A 64 2.96 -10.84 -1.38
C GLY A 64 2.04 -9.78 -2.02
N ASP A 65 2.43 -8.51 -1.93
CA ASP A 65 1.74 -7.38 -2.57
C ASP A 65 2.77 -6.34 -3.05
N PRO A 66 3.37 -6.56 -4.24
CA PRO A 66 4.44 -5.71 -4.75
C PRO A 66 4.02 -4.26 -4.99
N ASP A 67 2.74 -4.03 -5.34
CA ASP A 67 2.22 -2.71 -5.63
C ASP A 67 2.10 -1.87 -4.35
N LEU A 68 1.52 -2.43 -3.28
CA LEU A 68 1.42 -1.75 -1.99
C LEU A 68 2.79 -1.48 -1.38
N VAL A 69 3.71 -2.45 -1.45
CA VAL A 69 5.10 -2.29 -0.99
C VAL A 69 5.80 -1.16 -1.76
N THR A 70 5.70 -1.17 -3.10
CA THR A 70 6.33 -0.15 -3.96
C THR A 70 5.79 1.25 -3.65
N VAL A 71 4.46 1.40 -3.55
CA VAL A 71 3.84 2.70 -3.26
C VAL A 71 4.22 3.18 -1.85
N SER A 72 4.19 2.31 -0.85
CA SER A 72 4.56 2.68 0.53
C SER A 72 6.02 3.12 0.64
N LEU A 73 6.93 2.47 -0.09
CA LEU A 73 8.31 2.92 -0.17
C LEU A 73 8.45 4.27 -0.87
N LYS A 74 7.70 4.54 -1.94
CA LYS A 74 7.78 5.80 -2.69
C LYS A 74 7.06 6.96 -2.01
N VAL A 75 5.98 6.68 -1.31
CA VAL A 75 5.09 7.67 -0.66
C VAL A 75 4.85 7.28 0.80
N PRO A 76 5.86 7.34 1.67
CA PRO A 76 5.76 6.85 3.05
C PRO A 76 4.73 7.60 3.91
N GLN A 77 4.37 8.83 3.54
CA GLN A 77 3.32 9.61 4.19
C GLN A 77 1.91 9.23 3.72
N GLY A 78 1.77 8.49 2.62
CA GLY A 78 0.50 8.04 2.09
C GLY A 78 -0.13 6.92 2.94
N VAL A 79 -1.44 6.76 2.82
CA VAL A 79 -2.20 5.68 3.47
C VAL A 79 -3.01 4.96 2.39
N ILE A 80 -2.89 3.64 2.32
CA ILE A 80 -3.70 2.82 1.43
C ILE A 80 -5.17 2.95 1.86
N CYS A 81 -6.06 3.22 0.90
CA CYS A 81 -7.45 3.54 1.16
C CYS A 81 -8.40 2.91 0.14
N LEU A 82 -9.69 3.06 0.37
CA LEU A 82 -10.77 2.67 -0.54
C LEU A 82 -10.59 1.25 -1.11
N ILE A 83 -10.69 1.06 -2.45
CA ILE A 83 -10.69 -0.27 -3.06
C ILE A 83 -9.41 -1.06 -2.74
N SER A 84 -8.23 -0.41 -2.69
CA SER A 84 -7.00 -1.10 -2.29
C SER A 84 -7.01 -1.54 -0.82
N ALA A 85 -7.58 -0.74 0.08
CA ALA A 85 -7.76 -1.13 1.47
C ALA A 85 -8.84 -2.21 1.63
N LEU A 86 -9.94 -2.15 0.83
CA LEU A 86 -10.93 -3.22 0.79
C LEU A 86 -10.30 -4.55 0.35
N ALA A 87 -9.49 -4.54 -0.71
CA ALA A 87 -8.79 -5.74 -1.18
C ALA A 87 -7.83 -6.28 -0.11
N PHE A 88 -7.06 -5.39 0.55
CA PHE A 88 -6.18 -5.76 1.66
C PHE A 88 -6.92 -6.45 2.80
N HIS A 89 -8.11 -5.93 3.18
CA HIS A 89 -8.97 -6.50 4.23
C HIS A 89 -9.89 -7.64 3.75
N LYS A 90 -9.79 -8.04 2.47
CA LYS A 90 -10.65 -9.06 1.85
C LYS A 90 -12.15 -8.70 1.89
N LEU A 91 -12.45 -7.43 1.68
CA LEU A 91 -13.80 -6.86 1.67
C LEU A 91 -14.27 -6.48 0.27
N THR A 92 -13.68 -7.04 -0.75
CA THR A 92 -14.10 -6.91 -2.14
C THR A 92 -13.62 -8.09 -2.96
N THR A 93 -14.34 -8.42 -3.99
CA THR A 93 -13.94 -9.39 -5.03
C THR A 93 -13.13 -8.74 -6.15
N GLN A 94 -13.09 -7.39 -6.17
CA GLN A 94 -12.38 -6.65 -7.20
C GLN A 94 -10.87 -6.74 -7.00
N ILE A 95 -10.14 -6.94 -8.11
CA ILE A 95 -8.68 -6.80 -8.15
C ILE A 95 -8.37 -5.37 -8.59
N PRO A 96 -7.78 -4.53 -7.70
CA PRO A 96 -7.50 -3.15 -8.04
C PRO A 96 -6.44 -3.05 -9.14
N HIS A 97 -6.73 -2.37 -10.26
CA HIS A 97 -5.76 -2.10 -11.33
C HIS A 97 -4.82 -0.92 -11.02
N GLN A 98 -5.02 -0.24 -9.90
CA GLN A 98 -4.23 0.89 -9.43
C GLN A 98 -4.29 0.94 -7.90
N VAL A 99 -3.27 1.52 -7.28
CA VAL A 99 -3.26 1.69 -5.82
C VAL A 99 -4.02 2.94 -5.43
N TYR A 100 -5.06 2.78 -4.61
CA TYR A 100 -5.85 3.87 -4.05
C TYR A 100 -5.12 4.42 -2.82
N LEU A 101 -4.67 5.67 -2.88
CA LEU A 101 -3.80 6.30 -1.91
C LEU A 101 -4.41 7.57 -1.33
N ALA A 102 -4.55 7.63 -0.01
CA ALA A 102 -4.93 8.84 0.70
C ALA A 102 -3.71 9.69 1.01
N LEU A 103 -3.85 10.99 0.80
CA LEU A 103 -2.89 12.03 1.21
C LEU A 103 -3.62 13.11 2.01
N ALA A 104 -2.88 13.80 2.88
CA ALA A 104 -3.40 14.97 3.57
C ALA A 104 -3.73 16.08 2.57
N ARG A 105 -4.80 16.84 2.82
CA ARG A 105 -5.16 18.00 1.99
C ARG A 105 -4.01 19.00 1.95
N GLY A 106 -3.65 19.44 0.74
CA GLY A 106 -2.53 20.34 0.49
C GLY A 106 -1.21 19.62 0.22
N ALA A 107 -1.14 18.30 0.37
CA ALA A 107 0.05 17.56 -0.06
C ALA A 107 0.16 17.55 -1.59
N GLU A 108 1.40 17.67 -2.08
CA GLU A 108 1.67 17.58 -3.51
C GLU A 108 1.39 16.15 -4.03
N PRO A 109 0.90 16.01 -5.27
CA PRO A 109 0.71 14.71 -5.88
C PRO A 109 2.07 14.02 -6.03
N PRO A 110 2.21 12.76 -5.56
CA PRO A 110 3.47 12.05 -5.65
C PRO A 110 3.76 11.62 -7.10
N ARG A 111 5.03 11.62 -7.47
CA ARG A 111 5.49 11.13 -8.77
C ARG A 111 5.81 9.64 -8.66
N VAL A 112 4.85 8.82 -9.03
CA VAL A 112 4.98 7.35 -9.08
C VAL A 112 4.67 6.90 -10.50
N ASP A 113 5.68 6.41 -11.20
CA ASP A 113 5.54 5.96 -12.60
C ASP A 113 4.84 4.60 -12.66
N PHE A 114 5.13 3.72 -11.68
CA PHE A 114 4.55 2.39 -11.53
C PHE A 114 4.65 1.95 -10.05
N PRO A 115 3.62 1.26 -9.52
CA PRO A 115 2.32 0.96 -10.14
C PRO A 115 1.46 2.22 -10.34
N PRO A 116 0.39 2.15 -11.16
CA PRO A 116 -0.58 3.25 -11.26
C PRO A 116 -1.16 3.57 -9.88
N ILE A 117 -1.32 4.86 -9.57
CA ILE A 117 -1.91 5.31 -8.31
C ILE A 117 -3.11 6.22 -8.57
N ARG A 118 -4.10 6.14 -7.69
CA ARG A 118 -5.22 7.08 -7.65
C ARG A 118 -5.24 7.77 -6.30
N VAL A 119 -4.93 9.08 -6.32
CA VAL A 119 -4.80 9.86 -5.09
C VAL A 119 -6.13 10.46 -4.67
N PHE A 120 -6.40 10.40 -3.35
CA PHE A 120 -7.54 11.03 -2.69
C PHE A 120 -7.01 11.92 -1.58
N TRP A 121 -7.37 13.21 -1.61
CA TRP A 121 -6.99 14.16 -0.57
C TRP A 121 -8.02 14.21 0.53
N PHE A 122 -7.58 13.92 1.74
CA PHE A 122 -8.41 13.89 2.93
C PHE A 122 -8.16 15.13 3.79
N ALA A 123 -9.21 15.66 4.44
CA ALA A 123 -9.05 16.68 5.45
C ALA A 123 -8.32 16.11 6.68
N SER A 124 -7.69 16.97 7.49
CA SER A 124 -6.76 16.58 8.58
C SER A 124 -7.31 15.48 9.48
N LYS A 125 -8.49 15.67 10.08
CA LYS A 125 -9.06 14.68 11.00
C LYS A 125 -9.40 13.36 10.31
N PRO A 126 -10.16 13.31 9.18
CA PRO A 126 -10.39 12.07 8.43
C PRO A 126 -9.12 11.40 7.93
N PHE A 127 -8.03 12.14 7.68
CA PHE A 127 -6.77 11.58 7.24
C PHE A 127 -6.04 10.81 8.35
N MET A 128 -6.02 11.36 9.57
CA MET A 128 -5.24 10.81 10.67
C MET A 128 -5.89 9.63 11.39
N GLU A 129 -7.20 9.48 11.26
CA GLU A 129 -7.98 8.48 11.98
C GLU A 129 -7.99 7.13 11.29
N GLY A 130 -7.90 6.06 12.08
CA GLY A 130 -8.05 4.68 11.60
C GLY A 130 -6.85 4.14 10.80
N ILE A 131 -5.67 4.75 10.93
CA ILE A 131 -4.45 4.26 10.29
C ILE A 131 -3.87 3.11 11.08
N GLU A 132 -3.66 1.99 10.42
CA GLU A 132 -2.87 0.85 10.91
C GLU A 132 -1.59 0.73 10.10
N THR A 133 -0.53 0.22 10.74
CA THR A 133 0.73 -0.07 10.05
C THR A 133 0.95 -1.58 10.04
N HIS A 134 0.92 -2.14 8.86
CA HIS A 134 1.17 -3.55 8.61
C HIS A 134 2.57 -3.74 8.02
N LYS A 135 3.22 -4.85 8.36
CA LYS A 135 4.53 -5.17 7.83
C LYS A 135 4.37 -6.15 6.66
N LEU A 136 4.50 -5.67 5.43
CA LEU A 136 4.52 -6.48 4.22
C LEU A 136 5.97 -6.60 3.73
N ASP A 137 6.50 -7.81 3.66
CA ASP A 137 7.88 -8.08 3.22
C ASP A 137 8.91 -7.14 3.87
N ALA A 138 8.79 -6.98 5.20
CA ALA A 138 9.60 -6.10 6.04
C ALA A 138 9.40 -4.58 5.80
N VAL A 139 8.51 -4.17 4.89
CA VAL A 139 8.17 -2.76 4.63
C VAL A 139 6.95 -2.36 5.46
N PRO A 140 7.01 -1.24 6.20
CA PRO A 140 5.83 -0.71 6.88
C PRO A 140 4.86 -0.11 5.84
N VAL A 141 3.69 -0.69 5.73
CA VAL A 141 2.59 -0.26 4.86
C VAL A 141 1.48 0.30 5.73
N ARG A 142 1.13 1.56 5.51
CA ARG A 142 0.03 2.22 6.22
C ARG A 142 -1.27 1.99 5.46
N VAL A 143 -2.25 1.41 6.14
CA VAL A 143 -3.58 1.10 5.58
C VAL A 143 -4.64 1.63 6.54
N TYR A 144 -5.75 2.14 6.05
CA TYR A 144 -6.88 2.38 6.95
C TYR A 144 -7.48 1.07 7.42
N ASN A 145 -7.88 1.02 8.70
CA ASN A 145 -8.57 -0.15 9.26
C ASN A 145 -9.91 -0.40 8.55
N THR A 146 -10.49 -1.55 8.80
CA THR A 146 -11.71 -2.02 8.15
C THR A 146 -12.87 -1.03 8.25
N GLU A 147 -13.17 -0.56 9.46
CA GLU A 147 -14.32 0.30 9.73
C GLU A 147 -14.13 1.70 9.12
N LYS A 148 -12.92 2.24 9.18
CA LYS A 148 -12.59 3.50 8.53
C LYS A 148 -12.66 3.37 7.01
N THR A 149 -12.16 2.26 6.46
CA THR A 149 -12.23 1.98 5.03
C THR A 149 -13.68 1.94 4.54
N LEU A 150 -14.57 1.26 5.26
CA LEU A 150 -15.99 1.23 4.94
C LEU A 150 -16.61 2.63 4.95
N ALA A 151 -16.37 3.42 6.02
CA ALA A 151 -16.88 4.80 6.10
C ALA A 151 -16.38 5.66 4.94
N ASP A 152 -15.11 5.51 4.53
CA ASP A 152 -14.54 6.21 3.38
C ASP A 152 -15.18 5.75 2.07
N CYS A 153 -15.48 4.47 1.89
CA CYS A 153 -16.17 3.97 0.70
C CYS A 153 -17.56 4.60 0.55
N PHE A 154 -18.31 4.73 1.63
CA PHE A 154 -19.58 5.48 1.60
C PHE A 154 -19.37 6.99 1.35
N LYS A 155 -18.29 7.58 1.84
CA LYS A 155 -17.93 8.98 1.57
C LYS A 155 -17.63 9.20 0.08
N TYR A 156 -16.92 8.28 -0.52
CA TYR A 156 -16.48 8.38 -1.92
C TYR A 156 -17.33 7.53 -2.88
N ARG A 157 -18.52 7.08 -2.47
CA ARG A 157 -19.41 6.21 -3.27
C ARG A 157 -19.68 6.72 -4.68
N ASN A 158 -19.73 8.04 -4.89
CA ASN A 158 -19.91 8.63 -6.22
C ASN A 158 -18.68 8.52 -7.12
N LYS A 159 -17.50 8.18 -6.55
CA LYS A 159 -16.24 8.01 -7.28
C LYS A 159 -15.84 6.56 -7.48
N ILE A 160 -16.29 5.66 -6.61
CA ILE A 160 -15.94 4.23 -6.64
C ILE A 160 -17.15 3.32 -6.91
N GLY A 161 -18.35 3.88 -6.94
CA GLY A 161 -19.61 3.14 -7.02
C GLY A 161 -20.20 2.81 -5.66
N ILE A 162 -21.51 3.00 -5.50
CA ILE A 162 -22.21 2.61 -4.27
C ILE A 162 -22.20 1.09 -4.09
N ASP A 163 -22.26 0.33 -5.19
CA ASP A 163 -22.27 -1.13 -5.16
C ASP A 163 -21.01 -1.70 -4.53
N THR A 164 -19.84 -1.08 -4.77
CA THR A 164 -18.58 -1.42 -4.09
C THR A 164 -18.67 -1.24 -2.57
N ALA A 165 -19.29 -0.16 -2.10
CA ALA A 165 -19.46 0.08 -0.67
C ALA A 165 -20.46 -0.91 -0.05
N LEU A 166 -21.51 -1.29 -0.77
CA LEU A 166 -22.51 -2.27 -0.31
C LEU A 166 -21.96 -3.70 -0.31
N GLU A 167 -21.21 -4.08 -1.34
CA GLU A 167 -20.45 -5.35 -1.37
C GLU A 167 -19.54 -5.46 -0.15
N ALA A 168 -18.74 -4.43 0.08
CA ALA A 168 -17.82 -4.39 1.20
C ALA A 168 -18.51 -4.51 2.55
N LEU A 169 -19.67 -3.88 2.72
CA LEU A 169 -20.44 -3.96 3.97
C LEU A 169 -21.02 -5.37 4.20
N ARG A 170 -21.48 -6.05 3.12
CA ARG A 170 -21.95 -7.45 3.19
C ARG A 170 -20.82 -8.40 3.57
N LEU A 171 -19.66 -8.29 2.90
CA LEU A 171 -18.49 -9.12 3.20
C LEU A 171 -17.97 -8.87 4.62
N TYR A 172 -18.03 -7.62 5.11
CA TYR A 172 -17.68 -7.30 6.48
C TYR A 172 -18.58 -8.01 7.49
N ARG A 173 -19.90 -8.04 7.25
CA ARG A 173 -20.84 -8.80 8.08
C ARG A 173 -20.53 -10.29 8.06
N GLU A 174 -20.23 -10.85 6.89
CA GLU A 174 -19.91 -12.28 6.69
C GLU A 174 -18.63 -12.69 7.44
N GLN A 175 -17.68 -11.78 7.64
CA GLN A 175 -16.51 -12.01 8.49
C GLN A 175 -16.84 -12.15 10.00
N GLY A 176 -18.06 -11.85 10.42
CA GLY A 176 -18.59 -12.14 11.75
C GLY A 176 -18.05 -11.26 12.89
N ARG A 177 -17.31 -10.18 12.59
CA ARG A 177 -16.71 -9.29 13.60
C ARG A 177 -17.13 -7.83 13.41
N VAL A 178 -18.45 -7.61 13.28
CA VAL A 178 -18.99 -6.26 13.01
C VAL A 178 -18.89 -5.38 14.25
N LYS A 179 -18.06 -4.34 14.19
CA LYS A 179 -17.90 -3.31 15.21
C LYS A 179 -18.74 -2.09 14.85
N VAL A 180 -20.03 -2.16 15.08
CA VAL A 180 -21.00 -1.12 14.68
C VAL A 180 -20.64 0.26 15.26
N ASP A 181 -20.28 0.32 16.54
CA ASP A 181 -19.94 1.59 17.21
C ASP A 181 -18.71 2.25 16.58
N GLU A 182 -17.69 1.45 16.27
CA GLU A 182 -16.47 1.94 15.64
C GLU A 182 -16.73 2.43 14.20
N LEU A 183 -17.50 1.67 13.42
CA LEU A 183 -17.93 2.07 12.09
C LEU A 183 -18.73 3.37 12.12
N MET A 184 -19.67 3.50 13.06
CA MET A 184 -20.48 4.72 13.22
C MET A 184 -19.66 5.91 13.71
N ARG A 185 -18.61 5.69 14.50
CA ARG A 185 -17.66 6.73 14.89
C ARG A 185 -16.91 7.27 13.67
N TYR A 186 -16.38 6.40 12.81
CA TYR A 186 -15.73 6.84 11.55
C TYR A 186 -16.72 7.45 10.57
N ALA A 187 -17.94 6.93 10.48
CA ALA A 187 -19.00 7.52 9.67
C ALA A 187 -19.34 8.96 10.09
N ALA A 188 -19.27 9.26 11.42
CA ALA A 188 -19.41 10.64 11.92
C ALA A 188 -18.25 11.53 11.45
N ILE A 189 -17.02 11.06 11.61
CA ILE A 189 -15.81 11.77 11.18
C ILE A 189 -15.85 12.05 9.67
N CYS A 190 -16.31 11.09 8.89
CA CYS A 190 -16.46 11.20 7.43
C CYS A 190 -17.74 11.94 7.00
N ARG A 191 -18.65 12.28 7.93
CA ARG A 191 -19.96 12.92 7.71
C ARG A 191 -20.89 12.09 6.82
N VAL A 192 -20.93 10.79 7.04
CA VAL A 192 -21.74 9.83 6.27
C VAL A 192 -22.66 8.97 7.13
N GLN A 193 -22.83 9.29 8.41
CA GLN A 193 -23.68 8.52 9.33
C GLN A 193 -25.11 8.31 8.81
N LYS A 194 -25.74 9.39 8.32
CA LYS A 194 -27.11 9.33 7.78
C LYS A 194 -27.20 8.48 6.50
N ILE A 195 -26.07 8.31 5.80
CA ILE A 195 -26.01 7.55 4.55
C ILE A 195 -25.81 6.06 4.84
N ILE A 196 -24.91 5.72 5.78
CA ILE A 196 -24.57 4.31 6.06
C ILE A 196 -25.62 3.62 6.94
N ARG A 197 -26.28 4.35 7.84
CA ARG A 197 -27.22 3.82 8.83
C ARG A 197 -28.32 2.94 8.22
N PRO A 198 -29.07 3.36 7.18
CA PRO A 198 -30.12 2.51 6.62
C PRO A 198 -29.61 1.17 6.07
N TYR A 199 -28.40 1.16 5.52
CA TYR A 199 -27.78 -0.07 5.01
C TYR A 199 -27.31 -0.99 6.13
N LEU A 200 -26.82 -0.44 7.23
CA LEU A 200 -26.49 -1.22 8.43
C LEU A 200 -27.75 -1.86 9.04
N GLU A 201 -28.81 -1.09 9.21
CA GLU A 201 -30.10 -1.57 9.78
C GLU A 201 -30.74 -2.65 8.89
N ALA A 202 -30.53 -2.59 7.58
CA ALA A 202 -31.04 -3.61 6.64
C ALA A 202 -30.19 -4.90 6.63
N LEU A 203 -28.94 -4.84 7.10
CA LEU A 203 -28.00 -5.96 7.07
C LEU A 203 -27.85 -6.68 8.42
N LEU A 204 -28.19 -6.03 9.52
CA LEU A 204 -28.10 -6.57 10.89
C LEU A 204 -29.41 -7.19 11.31
#